data_b6f456801fbd2651b69820ef21700515
#
_entry.id   b6f456801fbd2651b69820ef21700515
#
_cell.length_a   1.000
_cell.length_b   1.000
_cell.length_c   1.000
_cell.angle_alpha   90.00
_cell.angle_beta   90.00
_cell.angle_gamma   90.00
#
_symmetry.space_group_name_H-M   'P 1'
#
loop_
_entity.id
_entity.type
_entity.pdbx_description
1 polymer ?
#
loop_
_entity_poly.entity_id
_entity_poly.type
_entity_poly.pdbx_seq_one_letter_code
_entity_poly.pdbx_strand_id
1 'polypeptide(L)'
;MVETALSKLFNEPVTIQGCSRTDTGVHAKEYCFTMQTEKQLPERNFIRGACGYLPEDISIYRVEEMPADFHARFSCKAKEYMYRIHNSESKNPFTTDLELLYRRKLDIPLMQEAAQHFIGTHDFATFCTNCTEKQNTIRTIYDITIEKQGNTVILLVKGNGFLYNMVRILVGTLLSVNEGRITASELDLSLIHISEPTRLRRIS
;
A
#
# COMPACT_ATOMS: atom_id res chain seq x y z
N MET A 1 -13.03 -13.88 -6.07
CA MET A 1 -13.73 -14.21 -4.82
C MET A 1 -14.85 -13.21 -4.52
N VAL A 2 -14.58 -11.90 -4.39
CA VAL A 2 -15.65 -10.90 -4.12
C VAL A 2 -16.73 -10.89 -5.21
N GLU A 3 -16.37 -10.84 -6.48
CA GLU A 3 -17.34 -10.92 -7.58
C GLU A 3 -18.21 -12.19 -7.52
N THR A 4 -17.61 -13.33 -7.20
CA THR A 4 -18.33 -14.60 -7.03
C THR A 4 -19.33 -14.54 -5.88
N ALA A 5 -18.94 -13.95 -4.74
CA ALA A 5 -19.82 -13.80 -3.57
C ALA A 5 -20.99 -12.86 -3.89
N LEU A 6 -20.71 -11.73 -4.52
CA LEU A 6 -21.73 -10.76 -4.92
C LEU A 6 -22.65 -11.32 -6.01
N SER A 7 -22.11 -12.08 -6.98
CA SER A 7 -22.93 -12.72 -8.00
C SER A 7 -23.91 -13.74 -7.41
N LYS A 8 -23.51 -14.47 -6.37
CA LYS A 8 -24.41 -15.35 -5.62
C LYS A 8 -25.49 -14.56 -4.86
N LEU A 9 -25.09 -13.46 -4.20
CA LEU A 9 -26.01 -12.62 -3.44
C LEU A 9 -27.10 -12.02 -4.32
N PHE A 10 -26.70 -11.50 -5.49
CA PHE A 10 -27.61 -10.85 -6.41
C PHE A 10 -28.27 -11.81 -7.41
N ASN A 11 -27.83 -13.07 -7.45
CA ASN A 11 -28.27 -14.05 -8.45
C ASN A 11 -28.17 -13.52 -9.89
N GLU A 12 -27.05 -12.83 -10.18
CA GLU A 12 -26.68 -12.28 -11.49
C GLU A 12 -25.15 -12.08 -11.55
N PRO A 13 -24.55 -12.05 -12.74
CA PRO A 13 -23.11 -11.75 -12.86
C PRO A 13 -22.81 -10.34 -12.35
N VAL A 14 -21.87 -10.23 -11.40
CA VAL A 14 -21.40 -8.96 -10.86
C VAL A 14 -19.94 -8.79 -11.20
N THR A 15 -19.59 -7.62 -11.73
CA THR A 15 -18.21 -7.19 -11.94
C THR A 15 -17.90 -6.02 -11.01
N ILE A 16 -16.71 -6.01 -10.40
CA ILE A 16 -16.28 -4.94 -9.53
C ILE A 16 -15.12 -4.14 -10.14
N GLN A 17 -15.07 -2.87 -9.80
CA GLN A 17 -13.95 -1.99 -10.13
C GLN A 17 -13.30 -1.51 -8.84
N GLY A 18 -12.12 -2.06 -8.53
CA GLY A 18 -11.39 -1.73 -7.32
C GLY A 18 -10.62 -0.41 -7.41
N CYS A 19 -10.43 0.25 -6.26
CA CYS A 19 -9.70 1.53 -6.16
C CYS A 19 -8.21 1.40 -6.51
N SER A 20 -7.63 0.21 -6.37
CA SER A 20 -6.23 -0.05 -6.71
C SER A 20 -5.98 -1.54 -6.93
N ARG A 21 -4.78 -1.85 -7.44
CA ARG A 21 -4.24 -3.21 -7.37
C ARG A 21 -3.33 -3.27 -6.16
N THR A 22 -3.37 -4.38 -5.44
CA THR A 22 -2.45 -4.70 -4.35
C THR A 22 -1.53 -5.83 -4.78
N ASP A 23 -0.27 -5.79 -4.33
CA ASP A 23 0.68 -6.87 -4.56
C ASP A 23 0.33 -8.10 -3.73
N THR A 24 0.84 -9.26 -4.11
CA THR A 24 0.64 -10.50 -3.35
C THR A 24 1.13 -10.35 -1.92
N GLY A 25 0.31 -10.79 -0.95
CA GLY A 25 0.59 -10.71 0.48
C GLY A 25 0.37 -9.33 1.11
N VAL A 26 -0.21 -8.37 0.38
CA VAL A 26 -0.61 -7.08 0.96
C VAL A 26 -2.02 -7.19 1.52
N HIS A 27 -2.15 -6.86 2.79
CA HIS A 27 -3.44 -6.75 3.48
C HIS A 27 -4.02 -5.35 3.29
N ALA A 28 -5.34 -5.24 3.26
CA ALA A 28 -6.04 -3.96 3.22
C ALA A 28 -6.94 -3.83 4.44
N LYS A 29 -6.72 -2.79 5.25
CA LYS A 29 -7.65 -2.43 6.33
C LYS A 29 -8.94 -1.87 5.77
N GLU A 30 -8.79 -1.04 4.71
CA GLU A 30 -9.88 -0.44 3.97
C GLU A 30 -9.59 -0.56 2.47
N TYR A 31 -10.53 -1.11 1.73
CA TYR A 31 -10.45 -1.23 0.29
C TYR A 31 -11.81 -0.91 -0.32
N CYS A 32 -11.84 0.08 -1.19
CA CYS A 32 -13.06 0.50 -1.85
C CYS A 32 -13.16 -0.12 -3.25
N PHE A 33 -14.33 -0.57 -3.61
CA PHE A 33 -14.66 -0.95 -4.98
C PHE A 33 -16.05 -0.42 -5.35
N THR A 34 -16.32 -0.26 -6.62
CA THR A 34 -17.64 0.01 -7.18
C THR A 34 -18.18 -1.18 -7.94
N MET A 35 -19.46 -1.36 -7.89
CA MET A 35 -20.23 -2.29 -8.73
C MET A 35 -21.49 -1.59 -9.23
N GLN A 36 -22.07 -2.11 -10.29
CA GLN A 36 -23.37 -1.67 -10.80
C GLN A 36 -24.38 -2.80 -10.64
N THR A 37 -25.57 -2.46 -10.15
CA THR A 37 -26.71 -3.38 -10.02
C THR A 37 -28.00 -2.59 -10.06
N GLU A 38 -29.05 -3.17 -10.62
CA GLU A 38 -30.40 -2.61 -10.57
C GLU A 38 -31.17 -3.05 -9.31
N LYS A 39 -30.64 -4.05 -8.60
CA LYS A 39 -31.26 -4.59 -7.40
C LYS A 39 -30.91 -3.79 -6.18
N GLN A 40 -31.91 -3.30 -5.50
CA GLN A 40 -31.75 -2.58 -4.23
C GLN A 40 -31.85 -3.56 -3.06
N LEU A 41 -30.83 -3.52 -2.21
CA LEU A 41 -30.81 -4.23 -0.94
C LEU A 41 -30.50 -3.23 0.17
N PRO A 42 -31.24 -3.28 1.31
CA PRO A 42 -30.84 -2.51 2.49
C PRO A 42 -29.37 -2.84 2.88
N GLU A 43 -28.61 -1.83 3.27
CA GLU A 43 -27.19 -1.97 3.61
C GLU A 43 -26.89 -3.17 4.50
N ARG A 44 -27.68 -3.33 5.58
CA ARG A 44 -27.51 -4.46 6.51
C ARG A 44 -27.68 -5.81 5.82
N ASN A 45 -28.64 -5.94 4.91
CA ASN A 45 -28.90 -7.20 4.18
C ASN A 45 -27.79 -7.47 3.18
N PHE A 46 -27.31 -6.43 2.51
CA PHE A 46 -26.16 -6.53 1.61
C PHE A 46 -24.92 -7.03 2.37
N ILE A 47 -24.53 -6.37 3.46
CA ILE A 47 -23.35 -6.72 4.25
C ILE A 47 -23.45 -8.17 4.75
N ARG A 48 -24.55 -8.53 5.39
CA ARG A 48 -24.75 -9.90 5.92
C ARG A 48 -24.73 -10.95 4.83
N GLY A 49 -25.44 -10.68 3.72
CA GLY A 49 -25.50 -11.62 2.60
C GLY A 49 -24.16 -11.80 1.90
N ALA A 50 -23.45 -10.70 1.64
CA ALA A 50 -22.13 -10.75 1.00
C ALA A 50 -21.11 -11.47 1.91
N CYS A 51 -21.04 -11.14 3.20
CA CYS A 51 -20.13 -11.79 4.14
C CYS A 51 -20.46 -13.28 4.34
N GLY A 52 -21.70 -13.70 4.15
CA GLY A 52 -22.06 -15.13 4.17
C GLY A 52 -21.50 -15.97 3.00
N TYR A 53 -21.09 -15.30 1.91
CA TYR A 53 -20.46 -15.96 0.75
C TYR A 53 -18.96 -15.68 0.64
N LEU A 54 -18.43 -14.75 1.43
CA LEU A 54 -17.01 -14.43 1.44
C LEU A 54 -16.22 -15.38 2.35
N PRO A 55 -14.93 -15.62 2.08
CA PRO A 55 -14.06 -16.34 2.99
C PRO A 55 -13.80 -15.50 4.26
N GLU A 56 -13.29 -16.12 5.31
CA GLU A 56 -13.10 -15.51 6.65
C GLU A 56 -12.11 -14.34 6.66
N ASP A 57 -11.21 -14.27 5.69
CA ASP A 57 -10.19 -13.23 5.54
C ASP A 57 -10.67 -12.00 4.75
N ILE A 58 -11.93 -11.99 4.27
CA ILE A 58 -12.54 -10.85 3.55
C ILE A 58 -13.87 -10.47 4.19
N SER A 59 -14.02 -9.20 4.53
CA SER A 59 -15.27 -8.65 5.07
C SER A 59 -15.68 -7.38 4.35
N ILE A 60 -16.98 -7.26 4.06
CA ILE A 60 -17.61 -6.00 3.63
C ILE A 60 -18.29 -5.42 4.87
N TYR A 61 -17.94 -4.18 5.21
CA TYR A 61 -18.46 -3.53 6.42
C TYR A 61 -19.21 -2.22 6.15
N ARG A 62 -19.18 -1.75 4.90
CA ARG A 62 -19.87 -0.50 4.50
C ARG A 62 -20.28 -0.59 3.04
N VAL A 63 -21.47 -0.09 2.75
CA VAL A 63 -22.04 0.01 1.39
C VAL A 63 -22.73 1.34 1.28
N GLU A 64 -22.50 2.07 0.20
CA GLU A 64 -23.13 3.36 -0.09
C GLU A 64 -23.54 3.42 -1.55
N GLU A 65 -24.68 4.01 -1.81
CA GLU A 65 -25.10 4.36 -3.16
C GLU A 65 -24.37 5.63 -3.59
N MET A 66 -23.77 5.58 -4.77
CA MET A 66 -22.97 6.66 -5.30
C MET A 66 -23.54 7.16 -6.63
N PRO A 67 -23.29 8.44 -7.02
CA PRO A 67 -23.64 8.92 -8.35
C PRO A 67 -23.05 8.04 -9.45
N ALA A 68 -23.72 7.97 -10.59
CA ALA A 68 -23.37 7.07 -11.71
C ALA A 68 -21.96 7.34 -12.30
N ASP A 69 -21.44 8.54 -12.14
CA ASP A 69 -20.10 8.94 -12.57
C ASP A 69 -19.00 8.63 -11.55
N PHE A 70 -19.35 8.16 -10.35
CA PHE A 70 -18.37 7.77 -9.34
C PHE A 70 -17.60 6.51 -9.76
N HIS A 71 -16.29 6.59 -9.66
CA HIS A 71 -15.41 5.47 -9.97
C HIS A 71 -14.37 5.28 -8.87
N ALA A 72 -14.38 4.14 -8.16
CA ALA A 72 -13.51 3.89 -7.01
C ALA A 72 -12.02 4.21 -7.26
N ARG A 73 -11.52 3.95 -8.47
CA ARG A 73 -10.12 4.21 -8.82
C ARG A 73 -9.84 5.67 -9.16
N PHE A 74 -10.71 6.31 -9.95
CA PHE A 74 -10.45 7.66 -10.48
C PHE A 74 -10.92 8.75 -9.52
N SER A 75 -11.94 8.47 -8.71
CA SER A 75 -12.41 9.38 -7.66
C SER A 75 -11.55 9.32 -6.38
N CYS A 76 -10.61 8.38 -6.32
CA CYS A 76 -9.70 8.24 -5.18
C CYS A 76 -8.71 9.40 -5.13
N LYS A 77 -8.75 10.20 -4.06
CA LYS A 77 -7.89 11.38 -3.87
C LYS A 77 -6.54 11.05 -3.28
N ALA A 78 -6.48 10.06 -2.42
CA ALA A 78 -5.25 9.64 -1.75
C ALA A 78 -5.32 8.16 -1.37
N LYS A 79 -4.16 7.56 -1.21
CA LYS A 79 -3.95 6.21 -0.69
C LYS A 79 -2.93 6.27 0.42
N GLU A 80 -3.13 5.46 1.45
CA GLU A 80 -2.21 5.31 2.56
C GLU A 80 -1.78 3.86 2.69
N TYR A 81 -0.49 3.64 2.80
CA TYR A 81 0.11 2.33 3.05
C TYR A 81 0.77 2.32 4.41
N MET A 82 0.48 1.28 5.17
CA MET A 82 1.15 0.99 6.43
C MET A 82 2.17 -0.13 6.21
N TYR A 83 3.42 0.10 6.60
CA TYR A 83 4.44 -0.93 6.68
C TYR A 83 4.85 -1.14 8.13
N ARG A 84 4.91 -2.38 8.58
CA ARG A 84 5.23 -2.70 9.97
C ARG A 84 6.54 -3.47 10.04
N ILE A 85 7.41 -3.05 10.96
CA ILE A 85 8.70 -3.67 11.22
C ILE A 85 8.71 -4.14 12.68
N HIS A 86 8.88 -5.43 12.89
CA HIS A 86 9.13 -5.98 14.22
C HIS A 86 10.62 -5.88 14.52
N ASN A 87 11.01 -4.87 15.30
CA ASN A 87 12.39 -4.60 15.66
C ASN A 87 12.77 -5.35 16.93
N SER A 88 13.20 -6.59 16.79
CA SER A 88 13.51 -7.52 17.89
C SER A 88 14.48 -8.60 17.41
N GLU A 89 15.17 -9.25 18.33
CA GLU A 89 15.98 -10.44 18.05
C GLU A 89 15.12 -11.64 17.66
N SER A 90 13.93 -11.79 18.24
CA SER A 90 13.00 -12.90 18.00
C SER A 90 11.79 -12.45 17.20
N LYS A 91 11.26 -13.35 16.35
CA LYS A 91 10.00 -13.15 15.64
C LYS A 91 8.81 -13.21 16.60
N ASN A 92 7.75 -12.49 16.27
CA ASN A 92 6.45 -12.59 16.92
C ASN A 92 5.56 -13.56 16.13
N PRO A 93 5.21 -14.75 16.66
CA PRO A 93 4.38 -15.71 15.93
C PRO A 93 2.98 -15.20 15.57
N PHE A 94 2.44 -14.24 16.33
CA PHE A 94 1.10 -13.69 16.12
C PHE A 94 1.04 -12.65 14.97
N THR A 95 2.19 -12.17 14.50
CA THR A 95 2.28 -11.14 13.46
C THR A 95 3.22 -11.53 12.32
N THR A 96 3.52 -12.83 12.18
CA THR A 96 4.54 -13.35 11.25
C THR A 96 4.36 -12.86 9.81
N ASP A 97 3.11 -12.84 9.31
CA ASP A 97 2.82 -12.43 7.92
C ASP A 97 2.46 -10.94 7.80
N LEU A 98 2.45 -10.20 8.92
CA LEU A 98 2.04 -8.80 8.98
C LEU A 98 3.20 -7.84 9.23
N GLU A 99 4.35 -8.34 9.68
CA GLU A 99 5.50 -7.52 10.09
C GLU A 99 6.81 -8.10 9.53
N LEU A 100 7.69 -7.20 9.10
CA LEU A 100 9.07 -7.55 8.77
C LEU A 100 9.90 -7.69 10.05
N LEU A 101 10.48 -8.86 10.32
CA LEU A 101 11.46 -9.00 11.40
C LEU A 101 12.77 -8.30 11.01
N TYR A 102 13.19 -7.34 11.84
CA TYR A 102 14.45 -6.63 11.66
C TYR A 102 15.23 -6.61 12.99
N ARG A 103 16.40 -7.25 13.00
CA ARG A 103 17.19 -7.49 14.21
C ARG A 103 18.14 -6.37 14.58
N ARG A 104 18.52 -5.51 13.62
CA ARG A 104 19.45 -4.40 13.89
C ARG A 104 18.72 -3.24 14.55
N LYS A 105 19.45 -2.45 15.33
CA LYS A 105 18.90 -1.23 15.94
C LYS A 105 18.41 -0.27 14.86
N LEU A 106 17.23 0.29 15.06
CA LEU A 106 16.65 1.33 14.21
C LEU A 106 16.85 2.70 14.88
N ASP A 107 17.44 3.61 14.14
CA ASP A 107 17.54 5.03 14.48
C ASP A 107 16.33 5.76 13.86
N ILE A 108 15.29 5.90 14.66
CA ILE A 108 14.02 6.48 14.18
C ILE A 108 14.19 7.95 13.75
N PRO A 109 14.89 8.83 14.49
CA PRO A 109 15.19 10.19 14.05
C PRO A 109 15.88 10.24 12.68
N LEU A 110 16.92 9.45 12.47
CA LEU A 110 17.63 9.37 11.19
C LEU A 110 16.72 8.92 10.05
N MET A 111 15.87 7.91 10.29
CA MET A 111 14.92 7.44 9.30
C MET A 111 13.83 8.47 8.99
N GLN A 112 13.37 9.22 10.00
CA GLN A 112 12.40 10.31 9.81
C GLN A 112 12.99 11.46 9.00
N GLU A 113 14.23 11.84 9.24
CA GLU A 113 14.96 12.84 8.45
C GLU A 113 15.10 12.39 7.01
N ALA A 114 15.57 11.17 6.77
CA ALA A 114 15.69 10.60 5.43
C ALA A 114 14.34 10.50 4.70
N ALA A 115 13.25 10.23 5.41
CA ALA A 115 11.92 10.13 4.82
C ALA A 115 11.41 11.45 4.24
N GLN A 116 11.88 12.62 4.74
CA GLN A 116 11.50 13.93 4.24
C GLN A 116 11.88 14.14 2.77
N HIS A 117 12.98 13.53 2.31
CA HIS A 117 13.41 13.62 0.91
C HIS A 117 12.42 13.01 -0.08
N PHE A 118 11.55 12.09 0.36
CA PHE A 118 10.53 11.49 -0.50
C PHE A 118 9.24 12.30 -0.58
N ILE A 119 9.04 13.27 0.31
CA ILE A 119 7.82 14.09 0.34
C ILE A 119 7.85 15.07 -0.84
N GLY A 120 6.72 15.21 -1.51
CA GLY A 120 6.59 16.05 -2.70
C GLY A 120 6.31 15.25 -3.97
N THR A 121 6.46 15.92 -5.11
CA THR A 121 6.24 15.33 -6.44
C THR A 121 7.59 15.02 -7.07
N HIS A 122 7.85 13.74 -7.29
CA HIS A 122 9.12 13.25 -7.83
C HIS A 122 8.88 12.16 -8.88
N ASP A 123 9.91 11.88 -9.67
CA ASP A 123 9.96 10.69 -10.52
C ASP A 123 10.45 9.49 -9.69
N PHE A 124 9.55 8.57 -9.41
CA PHE A 124 9.82 7.35 -8.65
C PHE A 124 10.17 6.13 -9.53
N ALA A 125 10.71 6.34 -10.73
CA ALA A 125 11.08 5.24 -11.62
C ALA A 125 12.05 4.24 -10.95
N THR A 126 13.04 4.73 -10.19
CA THR A 126 14.00 3.90 -9.44
C THR A 126 13.37 3.13 -8.28
N PHE A 127 12.22 3.58 -7.80
CA PHE A 127 11.43 2.96 -6.73
C PHE A 127 10.30 2.06 -7.26
N CYS A 128 10.43 1.59 -8.47
CA CYS A 128 9.46 0.70 -9.11
C CYS A 128 10.12 -0.57 -9.63
N THR A 129 9.47 -1.68 -9.44
CA THR A 129 9.89 -2.94 -10.05
C THR A 129 9.18 -3.12 -11.39
N ASN A 130 9.93 -3.40 -12.47
CA ASN A 130 9.39 -3.65 -13.81
C ASN A 130 8.59 -2.46 -14.40
N CYS A 131 8.90 -1.24 -14.05
CA CYS A 131 8.38 -0.08 -14.74
C CYS A 131 8.96 -0.01 -16.17
N THR A 132 8.08 0.21 -17.14
CA THR A 132 8.48 0.43 -18.54
C THR A 132 8.68 1.93 -18.78
N GLU A 133 9.55 2.30 -19.74
CA GLU A 133 9.81 3.68 -20.12
C GLU A 133 8.54 4.48 -20.53
N LYS A 134 7.48 3.78 -20.97
CA LYS A 134 6.20 4.38 -21.34
C LYS A 134 5.26 4.65 -20.14
N GLN A 135 5.62 4.17 -18.96
CA GLN A 135 4.76 4.33 -17.78
C GLN A 135 5.04 5.66 -17.09
N ASN A 136 3.99 6.41 -16.78
CA ASN A 136 4.13 7.59 -15.93
C ASN A 136 4.54 7.16 -14.52
N THR A 137 5.75 7.52 -14.12
CA THR A 137 6.38 7.20 -12.83
C THR A 137 6.35 8.35 -11.83
N ILE A 138 5.86 9.52 -12.25
CA ILE A 138 5.69 10.69 -11.38
C ILE A 138 4.58 10.40 -10.36
N ARG A 139 4.92 10.55 -9.07
CA ARG A 139 3.98 10.42 -7.94
C ARG A 139 4.18 11.57 -6.98
N THR A 140 3.13 11.86 -6.22
CA THR A 140 3.19 12.82 -5.13
C THR A 140 3.01 12.08 -3.83
N ILE A 141 4.01 12.12 -2.98
CA ILE A 141 3.91 11.68 -1.59
C ILE A 141 3.54 12.89 -0.76
N TYR A 142 2.41 12.80 -0.05
CA TYR A 142 1.89 13.87 0.77
C TYR A 142 2.49 13.88 2.16
N ASP A 143 2.74 12.68 2.71
CA ASP A 143 3.26 12.53 4.06
C ASP A 143 3.90 11.15 4.25
N ILE A 144 4.94 11.11 5.11
CA ILE A 144 5.54 9.88 5.63
C ILE A 144 5.75 10.05 7.13
N THR A 145 5.10 9.21 7.93
CA THR A 145 5.32 9.16 9.36
C THR A 145 5.97 7.84 9.78
N ILE A 146 6.87 7.91 10.75
CA ILE A 146 7.56 6.74 11.30
C ILE A 146 7.44 6.81 12.83
N GLU A 147 6.77 5.82 13.41
CA GLU A 147 6.51 5.76 14.84
C GLU A 147 6.99 4.43 15.41
N LYS A 148 7.53 4.47 16.61
CA LYS A 148 7.91 3.26 17.36
C LYS A 148 6.94 3.03 18.50
N GLN A 149 6.31 1.85 18.50
CA GLN A 149 5.39 1.40 19.53
C GLN A 149 5.91 0.06 20.10
N GLY A 150 6.62 0.13 21.22
CA GLY A 150 7.31 -1.03 21.79
C GLY A 150 8.36 -1.60 20.82
N ASN A 151 8.19 -2.85 20.42
CA ASN A 151 9.06 -3.51 19.45
C ASN A 151 8.59 -3.35 17.99
N THR A 152 7.45 -2.71 17.75
CA THR A 152 6.95 -2.48 16.39
C THR A 152 7.26 -1.06 15.95
N VAL A 153 7.85 -0.91 14.78
CA VAL A 153 8.00 0.37 14.08
C VAL A 153 7.00 0.39 12.94
N ILE A 154 6.18 1.44 12.91
CA ILE A 154 5.11 1.64 11.93
C ILE A 154 5.49 2.79 11.02
N LEU A 155 5.53 2.51 9.72
CA LEU A 155 5.69 3.52 8.68
C LEU A 155 4.34 3.71 7.98
N LEU A 156 3.84 4.94 7.93
CA LEU A 156 2.66 5.32 7.15
C LEU A 156 3.12 6.18 5.99
N VAL A 157 2.72 5.82 4.78
CA VAL A 157 3.06 6.55 3.56
C VAL A 157 1.77 6.93 2.85
N LYS A 158 1.50 8.23 2.72
CA LYS A 158 0.32 8.77 2.07
C LYS A 158 0.69 9.46 0.76
N GLY A 159 -0.03 9.15 -0.33
CA GLY A 159 0.26 9.74 -1.64
C GLY A 159 -0.92 9.68 -2.59
N ASN A 160 -0.77 10.30 -3.78
CA ASN A 160 -1.78 10.25 -4.84
C ASN A 160 -1.91 8.88 -5.51
N GLY A 161 -0.89 8.04 -5.37
CA GLY A 161 -0.81 6.68 -5.91
C GLY A 161 0.60 6.13 -5.76
N PHE A 162 0.74 4.83 -5.94
CA PHE A 162 2.01 4.14 -5.79
C PHE A 162 2.29 3.27 -7.01
N LEU A 163 3.56 3.13 -7.35
CA LEU A 163 4.05 2.22 -8.36
C LEU A 163 4.19 0.80 -7.78
N TYR A 164 4.42 -0.16 -8.66
CA TYR A 164 4.60 -1.54 -8.25
C TYR A 164 5.81 -1.69 -7.30
N ASN A 165 5.59 -2.28 -6.14
CA ASN A 165 6.55 -2.44 -5.04
C ASN A 165 7.11 -1.12 -4.45
N MET A 166 6.59 0.05 -4.81
CA MET A 166 7.16 1.34 -4.44
C MET A 166 7.35 1.48 -2.92
N VAL A 167 6.32 1.24 -2.12
CA VAL A 167 6.40 1.37 -0.66
C VAL A 167 7.44 0.40 -0.06
N ARG A 168 7.54 -0.82 -0.57
CA ARG A 168 8.56 -1.80 -0.13
C ARG A 168 9.96 -1.30 -0.41
N ILE A 169 10.19 -0.69 -1.58
CA ILE A 169 11.50 -0.14 -1.97
C ILE A 169 11.83 1.08 -1.10
N LEU A 170 10.85 1.99 -0.86
CA LEU A 170 11.04 3.13 0.05
C LEU A 170 11.48 2.66 1.44
N VAL A 171 10.79 1.68 2.02
CA VAL A 171 11.16 1.13 3.34
C VAL A 171 12.55 0.49 3.29
N GLY A 172 12.86 -0.30 2.26
CA GLY A 172 14.19 -0.90 2.07
C GLY A 172 15.31 0.15 1.98
N THR A 173 15.03 1.27 1.33
CA THR A 173 15.95 2.41 1.22
C THR A 173 16.18 3.08 2.58
N LEU A 174 15.11 3.34 3.35
CA LEU A 174 15.22 3.88 4.70
C LEU A 174 16.02 2.95 5.65
N LEU A 175 15.85 1.63 5.51
CA LEU A 175 16.67 0.67 6.25
C LEU A 175 18.14 0.71 5.79
N SER A 176 18.41 0.94 4.51
CA SER A 176 19.77 1.10 4.00
C SER A 176 20.43 2.38 4.50
N VAL A 177 19.67 3.47 4.66
CA VAL A 177 20.15 4.70 5.33
C VAL A 177 20.47 4.43 6.79
N ASN A 178 19.59 3.75 7.51
CA ASN A 178 19.81 3.34 8.90
C ASN A 178 21.09 2.49 9.08
N GLU A 179 21.44 1.71 8.06
CA GLU A 179 22.67 0.90 8.07
C GLU A 179 23.91 1.65 7.57
N GLY A 180 23.79 2.93 7.21
CA GLY A 180 24.88 3.76 6.67
C GLY A 180 25.35 3.34 5.28
N ARG A 181 24.53 2.60 4.52
CA ARG A 181 24.85 2.15 3.16
C ARG A 181 24.50 3.18 2.09
N ILE A 182 23.60 4.09 2.42
CA ILE A 182 23.08 5.15 1.55
C ILE A 182 23.07 6.42 2.40
N THR A 183 23.54 7.54 1.83
CA THR A 183 23.48 8.85 2.45
C THR A 183 22.24 9.62 2.00
N ALA A 184 21.83 10.66 2.73
CA ALA A 184 20.71 11.51 2.35
C ALA A 184 20.91 12.19 0.98
N SER A 185 22.16 12.59 0.66
CA SER A 185 22.49 13.18 -0.64
C SER A 185 22.32 12.20 -1.82
N GLU A 186 22.54 10.91 -1.60
CA GLU A 186 22.31 9.87 -2.61
C GLU A 186 20.82 9.62 -2.84
N LEU A 187 19.96 9.86 -1.82
CA LEU A 187 18.51 9.82 -2.00
C LEU A 187 18.02 10.89 -2.95
N ASP A 188 18.48 12.13 -2.81
CA ASP A 188 18.12 13.23 -3.70
C ASP A 188 18.52 12.92 -5.14
N LEU A 189 19.73 12.38 -5.35
CA LEU A 189 20.19 11.97 -6.67
C LEU A 189 19.33 10.88 -7.28
N SER A 190 18.87 9.91 -6.50
CA SER A 190 18.02 8.81 -7.00
C SER A 190 16.61 9.26 -7.38
N LEU A 191 16.15 10.40 -6.85
CA LEU A 191 14.86 11.03 -7.19
C LEU A 191 14.95 12.01 -8.37
N ILE A 192 16.16 12.47 -8.71
CA ILE A 192 16.41 13.44 -9.78
C ILE A 192 16.87 12.77 -11.08
N HIS A 193 17.56 11.64 -11.04
CA HIS A 193 18.16 11.00 -12.20
C HIS A 193 17.21 10.11 -13.00
N ILE A 194 16.91 10.54 -14.21
CA ILE A 194 16.17 9.81 -15.28
C ILE A 194 17.08 8.77 -15.99
N SER A 195 18.31 8.51 -15.57
CA SER A 195 19.19 7.61 -16.28
C SER A 195 20.09 6.75 -15.39
N GLU A 196 19.88 5.48 -15.54
CA GLU A 196 20.54 4.27 -15.03
C GLU A 196 20.03 3.70 -13.69
N PRO A 197 19.43 2.50 -13.74
CA PRO A 197 18.92 1.84 -12.54
C PRO A 197 20.09 1.17 -11.80
N THR A 198 20.59 1.82 -10.76
CA THR A 198 21.36 1.11 -9.74
C THR A 198 20.39 0.17 -9.03
N ARG A 199 20.39 -1.11 -9.43
CA ARG A 199 19.59 -2.16 -8.81
C ARG A 199 19.90 -2.24 -7.31
N LEU A 200 19.08 -1.60 -6.50
CA LEU A 200 19.01 -1.89 -5.08
C LEU A 200 18.64 -3.37 -4.95
N ARG A 201 19.57 -4.18 -4.41
CA ARG A 201 19.38 -5.63 -4.27
C ARG A 201 18.12 -5.89 -3.45
N ARG A 202 17.25 -6.76 -3.99
CA ARG A 202 16.11 -7.32 -3.28
C ARG A 202 16.54 -7.80 -1.89
N ILE A 203 15.91 -7.26 -0.87
CA ILE A 203 15.84 -7.92 0.42
C ILE A 203 14.65 -8.89 0.30
N SER A 204 14.97 -10.15 0.11
CA SER A 204 14.03 -11.28 0.15
C SER A 204 13.75 -11.67 1.58
#